data_414a579f1c52c8e57059ea2836cfbec8
#
_entry.id   414a579f1c52c8e57059ea2836cfbec8
#
_cell.length_a   1.000
_cell.length_b   1.000
_cell.length_c   1.000
_cell.angle_alpha   90.00
_cell.angle_beta   90.00
_cell.angle_gamma   90.00
#
_symmetry.space_group_name_H-M   'P 1'
#
loop_
_entity.id
_entity.type
_entity.pdbx_description
1 polymer ?
#
loop_
_entity_poly.entity_id
_entity_poly.type
_entity_poly.pdbx_seq_one_letter_code
_entity_poly.pdbx_strand_id
1 'polypeptide(L)'
;MSRFLSNDFINKDPRAKLTVAKMANIGDLVTPSAEYLTASGLTSLTITAGCVITVGNTGVFKTDATVLSTGNLDTGSTFTVGKDYYVYICDPGSEDLDEVYKISLNSTYPDGYNAETSRKIGGFHYGRVRRVSSKLIPINTAGTEKGNGWESNVASGIVPRSVWTLKHRPKCTPEGMVYAGGGLWVDIYLASSNGVGGVKSAYGATPLTGTEGHNSYDFIDLGLKSGKRLLSYSEWQQAAYGSPQGADGNNTNAWAATTNTARTTTGKVVNAVSAIGCVDCVGNVWEWLDELSYRYDGTQSWSWKDVLGTGNGQAYTEGTYGLVRLLAGGGWNGGVLAGCRAVSCDNFPWGVYAYFGARFGCDSL
;
A
#
# COMPACT_ATOMS: atom_id res chain seq x y z
N MET A 1 -12.99 -0.88 -43.19
CA MET A 1 -14.01 0.20 -43.33
C MET A 1 -14.25 0.73 -41.90
N SER A 2 -13.85 1.96 -41.59
CA SER A 2 -14.13 2.51 -40.25
C SER A 2 -15.63 2.74 -40.09
N ARG A 3 -16.28 2.08 -39.15
CA ARG A 3 -17.65 2.37 -38.77
C ARG A 3 -17.71 3.77 -38.16
N PHE A 4 -18.39 4.70 -38.84
CA PHE A 4 -18.73 5.98 -38.27
C PHE A 4 -19.91 5.77 -37.29
N LEU A 5 -19.64 5.83 -36.01
CA LEU A 5 -20.65 5.75 -35.00
C LEU A 5 -21.34 7.11 -34.85
N SER A 6 -22.64 7.17 -35.10
CA SER A 6 -23.45 8.34 -34.76
C SER A 6 -23.63 8.44 -33.25
N ASN A 7 -23.95 9.62 -32.71
CA ASN A 7 -24.28 9.79 -31.29
C ASN A 7 -25.42 8.85 -30.83
N ASP A 8 -26.35 8.51 -31.73
CA ASP A 8 -27.40 7.55 -31.44
C ASP A 8 -26.92 6.12 -31.28
N PHE A 9 -25.89 5.72 -31.99
CA PHE A 9 -25.29 4.40 -31.85
C PHE A 9 -24.57 4.25 -30.51
N ILE A 10 -23.80 5.26 -30.11
CA ILE A 10 -23.08 5.26 -28.81
C ILE A 10 -24.07 5.18 -27.64
N ASN A 11 -25.24 5.79 -27.78
CA ASN A 11 -26.28 5.78 -26.73
C ASN A 11 -27.08 4.48 -26.69
N LYS A 12 -27.13 3.70 -27.78
CA LYS A 12 -27.89 2.46 -27.90
C LYS A 12 -27.08 1.19 -27.74
N ASP A 13 -25.79 1.23 -28.07
CA ASP A 13 -24.86 0.10 -27.89
C ASP A 13 -23.75 0.48 -26.95
N PRO A 14 -23.78 0.03 -25.68
CA PRO A 14 -22.73 0.34 -24.70
C PRO A 14 -21.34 -0.20 -25.10
N ARG A 15 -21.27 -1.14 -26.05
CA ARG A 15 -20.03 -1.78 -26.52
C ARG A 15 -19.45 -1.12 -27.77
N ALA A 16 -20.09 -0.05 -28.25
CA ALA A 16 -19.68 0.61 -29.48
C ALA A 16 -18.24 1.13 -29.40
N LYS A 17 -17.40 0.75 -30.34
CA LYS A 17 -16.06 1.32 -30.56
C LYS A 17 -16.18 2.69 -31.20
N LEU A 18 -15.46 3.68 -30.65
CA LEU A 18 -15.26 4.99 -31.27
C LEU A 18 -13.95 4.99 -32.02
N THR A 19 -13.91 5.60 -33.23
CA THR A 19 -12.63 5.76 -33.94
C THR A 19 -11.80 6.88 -33.33
N VAL A 20 -10.49 6.69 -33.30
CA VAL A 20 -9.52 7.62 -32.70
C VAL A 20 -9.67 9.07 -33.22
N ALA A 21 -10.07 9.26 -34.48
CA ALA A 21 -10.26 10.59 -35.06
C ALA A 21 -11.38 11.43 -34.41
N LYS A 22 -12.38 10.79 -33.76
CA LYS A 22 -13.45 11.49 -33.01
C LYS A 22 -13.10 11.74 -31.55
N MET A 23 -12.02 11.15 -31.06
CA MET A 23 -11.62 11.16 -29.66
C MET A 23 -10.74 12.32 -29.27
N ALA A 24 -10.19 13.06 -30.21
CA ALA A 24 -9.37 14.25 -29.92
C ALA A 24 -10.01 15.25 -28.95
N ASN A 25 -11.35 15.18 -28.80
CA ASN A 25 -12.13 16.05 -27.92
C ASN A 25 -12.64 15.36 -26.64
N ILE A 26 -12.47 14.02 -26.46
CA ILE A 26 -13.06 13.28 -25.32
C ILE A 26 -12.01 12.96 -24.26
N GLY A 27 -10.72 13.03 -24.61
CA GLY A 27 -9.60 12.61 -23.75
C GLY A 27 -9.41 11.09 -23.73
N ASP A 28 -8.28 10.65 -23.27
CA ASP A 28 -7.85 9.23 -23.32
C ASP A 28 -8.64 8.31 -22.38
N LEU A 29 -9.21 8.87 -21.33
CA LEU A 29 -9.95 8.14 -20.30
C LEU A 29 -11.01 9.01 -19.68
N VAL A 30 -12.27 8.67 -19.90
CA VAL A 30 -13.43 9.27 -19.23
C VAL A 30 -14.06 8.21 -18.32
N THR A 31 -14.29 8.53 -17.06
CA THR A 31 -14.83 7.60 -16.07
C THR A 31 -15.92 8.25 -15.22
N PRO A 32 -16.95 7.50 -14.78
CA PRO A 32 -17.98 7.98 -13.88
C PRO A 32 -17.44 8.36 -12.50
N SER A 33 -16.37 7.69 -12.05
CA SER A 33 -15.69 7.96 -10.78
C SER A 33 -14.18 7.73 -10.92
N ALA A 34 -13.39 8.24 -9.97
CA ALA A 34 -11.97 7.95 -9.91
C ALA A 34 -11.72 6.46 -9.58
N GLU A 35 -12.54 5.88 -8.72
CA GLU A 35 -12.48 4.48 -8.30
C GLU A 35 -13.39 3.60 -9.17
N TYR A 36 -13.07 3.47 -10.45
CA TYR A 36 -13.84 2.63 -11.39
C TYR A 36 -13.49 1.15 -11.35
N LEU A 37 -12.48 0.75 -10.57
CA LEU A 37 -12.17 -0.64 -10.20
C LEU A 37 -12.34 -0.78 -8.70
N THR A 38 -13.04 -1.82 -8.25
CA THR A 38 -13.24 -2.09 -6.83
C THR A 38 -13.16 -3.60 -6.55
N ALA A 39 -12.63 -3.98 -5.38
CA ALA A 39 -12.66 -5.36 -4.95
C ALA A 39 -14.11 -5.77 -4.62
N SER A 40 -14.62 -6.79 -5.29
CA SER A 40 -15.95 -7.36 -5.05
C SER A 40 -15.91 -8.68 -4.29
N GLY A 41 -14.73 -9.26 -4.13
CA GLY A 41 -14.49 -10.49 -3.36
C GLY A 41 -13.02 -10.71 -3.09
N LEU A 42 -12.68 -11.86 -2.50
CA LEU A 42 -11.28 -12.23 -2.24
C LEU A 42 -10.49 -12.50 -3.53
N THR A 43 -11.18 -12.86 -4.61
CA THR A 43 -10.58 -13.20 -5.90
C THR A 43 -11.26 -12.50 -7.07
N SER A 44 -12.03 -11.46 -6.80
CA SER A 44 -12.79 -10.76 -7.83
C SER A 44 -12.74 -9.25 -7.66
N LEU A 45 -12.76 -8.57 -8.81
CA LEU A 45 -12.88 -7.13 -8.97
C LEU A 45 -14.12 -6.82 -9.79
N THR A 46 -14.69 -5.64 -9.62
CA THR A 46 -15.73 -5.11 -10.52
C THR A 46 -15.19 -3.86 -11.20
N ILE A 47 -15.35 -3.80 -12.52
CA ILE A 47 -15.20 -2.57 -13.29
C ILE A 47 -16.56 -1.91 -13.41
N THR A 48 -16.61 -0.59 -13.21
CA THR A 48 -17.84 0.20 -13.31
C THR A 48 -18.23 0.40 -14.78
N ALA A 49 -19.52 0.33 -15.08
CA ALA A 49 -20.06 0.66 -16.41
C ALA A 49 -19.83 2.12 -16.79
N GLY A 50 -19.69 2.37 -18.07
CA GLY A 50 -19.65 3.73 -18.63
C GLY A 50 -18.27 4.40 -18.62
N CYS A 51 -17.20 3.66 -18.32
CA CYS A 51 -15.85 4.16 -18.61
C CYS A 51 -15.63 4.13 -20.13
N VAL A 52 -15.08 5.22 -20.67
CA VAL A 52 -14.69 5.31 -22.09
C VAL A 52 -13.16 5.31 -22.13
N ILE A 53 -12.58 4.29 -22.75
CA ILE A 53 -11.14 3.99 -22.68
C ILE A 53 -10.59 3.82 -24.09
N THR A 54 -9.54 4.58 -24.42
CA THR A 54 -8.78 4.43 -25.66
C THR A 54 -7.72 3.34 -25.49
N VAL A 55 -7.59 2.44 -26.46
CA VAL A 55 -6.54 1.41 -26.51
C VAL A 55 -5.70 1.66 -27.75
N GLY A 56 -4.45 2.08 -27.55
CA GLY A 56 -3.49 2.39 -28.63
C GLY A 56 -4.13 3.23 -29.75
N ASN A 57 -3.91 2.79 -30.97
CA ASN A 57 -4.56 3.34 -32.18
C ASN A 57 -5.73 2.49 -32.70
N THR A 58 -6.12 1.46 -31.97
CA THR A 58 -7.05 0.42 -32.44
C THR A 58 -8.50 0.74 -32.15
N GLY A 59 -8.80 1.46 -31.10
CA GLY A 59 -10.19 1.82 -30.81
C GLY A 59 -10.45 2.40 -29.44
N VAL A 60 -11.72 2.63 -29.20
CA VAL A 60 -12.25 3.15 -27.95
C VAL A 60 -13.36 2.25 -27.48
N PHE A 61 -13.27 1.86 -26.24
CA PHE A 61 -14.20 0.94 -25.60
C PHE A 61 -15.01 1.67 -24.55
N LYS A 62 -16.28 1.34 -24.45
CA LYS A 62 -17.15 1.76 -23.35
C LYS A 62 -17.45 0.52 -22.50
N THR A 63 -17.08 0.56 -21.23
CA THR A 63 -17.23 -0.59 -20.35
C THR A 63 -18.68 -0.82 -19.94
N ASP A 64 -19.04 -2.10 -19.82
CA ASP A 64 -20.17 -2.54 -19.02
C ASP A 64 -19.74 -2.87 -17.59
N ALA A 65 -20.70 -2.99 -16.66
CA ALA A 65 -20.41 -3.48 -15.32
C ALA A 65 -19.96 -4.94 -15.40
N THR A 66 -18.66 -5.20 -15.22
CA THR A 66 -18.07 -6.50 -15.44
C THR A 66 -17.31 -6.97 -14.21
N VAL A 67 -17.47 -8.24 -13.83
CA VAL A 67 -16.72 -8.89 -12.77
C VAL A 67 -15.50 -9.58 -13.36
N LEU A 68 -14.33 -9.19 -12.90
CA LEU A 68 -13.05 -9.78 -13.27
C LEU A 68 -12.57 -10.71 -12.15
N SER A 69 -12.01 -11.85 -12.52
CA SER A 69 -11.55 -12.86 -11.57
C SER A 69 -10.30 -13.59 -12.08
N THR A 70 -9.95 -14.71 -11.46
CA THR A 70 -8.85 -15.56 -11.92
C THR A 70 -9.02 -16.07 -13.36
N GLY A 71 -10.26 -16.13 -13.88
CA GLY A 71 -10.53 -16.44 -15.29
C GLY A 71 -10.01 -15.39 -16.29
N ASN A 72 -9.70 -14.18 -15.81
CA ASN A 72 -9.11 -13.11 -16.62
C ASN A 72 -7.58 -13.08 -16.58
N LEU A 73 -6.91 -14.01 -15.83
CA LEU A 73 -5.45 -14.08 -15.84
C LEU A 73 -4.93 -14.38 -17.25
N ASP A 74 -3.87 -13.68 -17.64
CA ASP A 74 -3.17 -13.95 -18.90
C ASP A 74 -2.33 -15.23 -18.82
N THR A 75 -1.77 -15.50 -17.64
CA THR A 75 -0.99 -16.70 -17.34
C THR A 75 -1.37 -17.28 -15.98
N GLY A 76 -1.40 -18.61 -15.87
CA GLY A 76 -1.78 -19.32 -14.64
C GLY A 76 -3.29 -19.35 -14.40
N SER A 77 -3.70 -19.90 -13.27
CA SER A 77 -5.11 -20.11 -12.90
C SER A 77 -5.48 -19.57 -11.52
N THR A 78 -4.50 -19.06 -10.75
CA THR A 78 -4.69 -18.60 -9.37
C THR A 78 -3.82 -17.41 -9.07
N PHE A 79 -4.31 -16.51 -8.19
CA PHE A 79 -3.51 -15.43 -7.65
C PHE A 79 -2.52 -15.93 -6.60
N THR A 80 -1.35 -15.33 -6.54
CA THR A 80 -0.28 -15.66 -5.61
C THR A 80 -0.12 -14.57 -4.54
N VAL A 81 -0.09 -14.95 -3.26
CA VAL A 81 0.12 -14.04 -2.13
C VAL A 81 1.43 -13.26 -2.28
N GLY A 82 1.36 -11.97 -2.04
CA GLY A 82 2.51 -11.06 -2.10
C GLY A 82 2.84 -10.55 -3.50
N LYS A 83 1.94 -10.73 -4.45
CA LYS A 83 2.10 -10.24 -5.83
C LYS A 83 1.18 -9.07 -6.14
N ASP A 84 1.70 -8.15 -6.93
CA ASP A 84 0.93 -7.06 -7.53
C ASP A 84 0.49 -7.47 -8.92
N TYR A 85 -0.78 -7.25 -9.21
CA TYR A 85 -1.41 -7.56 -10.47
C TYR A 85 -1.91 -6.29 -11.13
N TYR A 86 -1.82 -6.25 -12.45
CA TYR A 86 -2.26 -5.14 -13.29
C TYR A 86 -3.47 -5.55 -14.09
N VAL A 87 -4.43 -4.65 -14.21
CA VAL A 87 -5.68 -4.85 -14.96
C VAL A 87 -5.58 -4.11 -16.28
N TYR A 88 -5.88 -4.81 -17.34
CA TYR A 88 -5.84 -4.30 -18.72
C TYR A 88 -7.17 -4.45 -19.39
N ILE A 89 -7.49 -3.49 -20.25
CA ILE A 89 -8.45 -3.63 -21.33
C ILE A 89 -7.68 -3.87 -22.62
N CYS A 90 -8.14 -4.83 -23.41
CA CYS A 90 -7.45 -5.30 -24.61
C CYS A 90 -8.40 -5.26 -25.81
N ASP A 91 -7.85 -4.96 -26.97
CA ASP A 91 -8.55 -5.06 -28.25
C ASP A 91 -8.58 -6.53 -28.69
N PRO A 92 -9.77 -7.11 -28.93
CA PRO A 92 -9.89 -8.49 -29.40
C PRO A 92 -9.42 -8.71 -30.83
N GLY A 93 -9.10 -7.64 -31.58
CA GLY A 93 -8.65 -7.71 -32.98
C GLY A 93 -9.80 -7.90 -33.99
N SER A 94 -11.05 -7.89 -33.55
CA SER A 94 -12.23 -7.99 -34.40
C SER A 94 -13.26 -6.92 -34.02
N GLU A 95 -13.87 -6.30 -35.04
CA GLU A 95 -14.90 -5.26 -34.84
C GLU A 95 -16.20 -5.81 -34.24
N ASP A 96 -16.43 -7.12 -34.33
CA ASP A 96 -17.66 -7.77 -33.88
C ASP A 96 -17.54 -8.38 -32.47
N LEU A 97 -16.35 -8.28 -31.82
CA LEU A 97 -16.12 -8.80 -30.49
C LEU A 97 -16.10 -7.69 -29.44
N ASP A 98 -16.55 -8.06 -28.24
CA ASP A 98 -16.48 -7.21 -27.07
C ASP A 98 -15.03 -7.02 -26.62
N GLU A 99 -14.75 -6.00 -25.84
CA GLU A 99 -13.44 -5.79 -25.21
C GLU A 99 -13.04 -7.00 -24.34
N VAL A 100 -11.77 -7.28 -24.31
CA VAL A 100 -11.20 -8.35 -23.49
C VAL A 100 -10.52 -7.73 -22.27
N TYR A 101 -10.82 -8.27 -21.09
CA TYR A 101 -10.12 -7.89 -19.86
C TYR A 101 -9.07 -8.94 -19.52
N LYS A 102 -7.87 -8.47 -19.19
CA LYS A 102 -6.77 -9.29 -18.71
C LYS A 102 -6.23 -8.79 -17.38
N ILE A 103 -5.85 -9.74 -16.54
CA ILE A 103 -5.12 -9.52 -15.30
C ILE A 103 -3.74 -10.17 -15.45
N SER A 104 -2.67 -9.42 -15.21
CA SER A 104 -1.30 -9.85 -15.47
C SER A 104 -0.35 -9.47 -14.34
N LEU A 105 0.70 -10.24 -14.16
CA LEU A 105 1.87 -9.87 -13.38
C LEU A 105 2.81 -8.93 -14.16
N ASN A 106 2.65 -8.85 -15.45
CA ASN A 106 3.45 -7.99 -16.30
C ASN A 106 2.95 -6.54 -16.23
N SER A 107 3.82 -5.62 -15.85
CA SER A 107 3.49 -4.21 -15.67
C SER A 107 3.45 -3.39 -16.97
N THR A 108 3.84 -3.98 -18.11
CA THR A 108 3.84 -3.30 -19.41
C THR A 108 2.59 -3.61 -20.22
N TYR A 109 2.37 -4.88 -20.54
CA TYR A 109 1.17 -5.39 -21.22
C TYR A 109 0.98 -6.88 -20.89
N PRO A 110 -0.23 -7.42 -21.00
CA PRO A 110 -0.49 -8.83 -20.71
C PRO A 110 0.05 -9.73 -21.83
N ASP A 111 0.23 -11.01 -21.54
CA ASP A 111 0.68 -11.99 -22.51
C ASP A 111 -0.26 -12.07 -23.70
N GLY A 112 0.31 -12.14 -24.90
CA GLY A 112 -0.42 -12.14 -26.18
C GLY A 112 -0.86 -10.77 -26.67
N TYR A 113 -0.54 -9.69 -25.96
CA TYR A 113 -0.85 -8.29 -26.33
C TYR A 113 0.40 -7.42 -26.31
N ASN A 114 0.24 -6.18 -26.76
CA ASN A 114 1.31 -5.16 -26.80
C ASN A 114 0.75 -3.77 -26.47
N ALA A 115 1.57 -2.73 -26.56
CA ALA A 115 1.19 -1.37 -26.24
C ALA A 115 0.07 -0.80 -27.17
N GLU A 116 -0.05 -1.29 -28.40
CA GLU A 116 -1.06 -0.85 -29.36
C GLU A 116 -2.41 -1.58 -29.17
N THR A 117 -2.39 -2.79 -28.61
CA THR A 117 -3.58 -3.65 -28.46
C THR A 117 -4.02 -3.83 -27.02
N SER A 118 -3.37 -3.20 -26.05
CA SER A 118 -3.78 -3.22 -24.66
C SER A 118 -3.53 -1.90 -23.95
N ARG A 119 -4.34 -1.61 -22.93
CA ARG A 119 -4.14 -0.48 -22.03
C ARG A 119 -4.29 -0.90 -20.58
N LYS A 120 -3.27 -0.59 -19.77
CA LYS A 120 -3.35 -0.73 -18.33
C LYS A 120 -4.35 0.30 -17.76
N ILE A 121 -5.30 -0.17 -16.98
CA ILE A 121 -6.37 0.66 -16.42
C ILE A 121 -6.34 0.71 -14.89
N GLY A 122 -5.52 -0.13 -14.26
CA GLY A 122 -5.35 -0.16 -12.81
C GLY A 122 -4.60 -1.39 -12.36
N GLY A 123 -4.74 -1.73 -11.08
CA GLY A 123 -4.13 -2.92 -10.50
C GLY A 123 -4.50 -3.09 -9.04
N PHE A 124 -3.95 -4.12 -8.42
CA PHE A 124 -4.18 -4.46 -7.02
C PHE A 124 -3.06 -5.34 -6.47
N HIS A 125 -2.96 -5.37 -5.15
CA HIS A 125 -2.11 -6.32 -4.43
C HIS A 125 -2.93 -7.53 -4.00
N TYR A 126 -2.44 -8.75 -4.26
CA TYR A 126 -3.01 -9.98 -3.73
C TYR A 126 -2.18 -10.42 -2.51
N GLY A 127 -2.76 -10.32 -1.33
CA GLY A 127 -2.04 -10.51 -0.07
C GLY A 127 -2.88 -11.12 1.01
N ARG A 128 -2.64 -10.69 2.24
CA ARG A 128 -3.41 -11.08 3.42
C ARG A 128 -4.48 -10.05 3.72
N VAL A 129 -5.70 -10.50 3.91
CA VAL A 129 -6.87 -9.68 4.19
C VAL A 129 -7.46 -10.10 5.53
N ARG A 130 -7.51 -9.15 6.46
CA ARG A 130 -8.23 -9.33 7.71
C ARG A 130 -9.72 -9.10 7.48
N ARG A 131 -10.55 -9.98 8.01
CA ARG A 131 -12.00 -9.86 7.90
C ARG A 131 -12.70 -10.35 9.14
N VAL A 132 -13.90 -9.86 9.38
CA VAL A 132 -14.81 -10.33 10.42
C VAL A 132 -16.08 -10.86 9.73
N SER A 133 -16.45 -12.09 10.04
CA SER A 133 -17.58 -12.77 9.37
C SER A 133 -17.41 -12.74 7.84
N SER A 134 -18.41 -12.27 7.11
CA SER A 134 -18.39 -12.16 5.65
C SER A 134 -17.79 -10.86 5.14
N LYS A 135 -17.29 -9.99 6.02
CA LYS A 135 -16.73 -8.69 5.60
C LYS A 135 -15.23 -8.80 5.37
N LEU A 136 -14.74 -8.14 4.33
CA LEU A 136 -13.32 -8.13 3.96
C LEU A 136 -12.50 -7.24 4.90
N ILE A 137 -13.09 -6.22 5.49
CA ILE A 137 -12.46 -5.32 6.44
C ILE A 137 -13.22 -5.41 7.76
N PRO A 138 -12.55 -5.57 8.92
CA PRO A 138 -13.19 -5.55 10.21
C PRO A 138 -13.90 -4.22 10.43
N ILE A 139 -15.12 -4.29 10.97
CA ILE A 139 -15.82 -3.09 11.40
C ILE A 139 -15.51 -2.87 12.86
N ASN A 140 -15.06 -1.67 13.19
CA ASN A 140 -14.98 -1.25 14.57
C ASN A 140 -16.38 -1.02 15.11
N THR A 141 -16.84 -1.94 15.91
CA THR A 141 -17.99 -1.73 16.78
C THR A 141 -17.42 -1.79 18.19
N ALA A 142 -17.44 -0.70 18.90
CA ALA A 142 -16.84 -0.47 20.20
C ALA A 142 -16.55 -1.73 21.03
N GLY A 143 -15.30 -2.15 21.11
CA GLY A 143 -14.83 -3.27 21.93
C GLY A 143 -14.98 -4.67 21.33
N THR A 144 -15.57 -4.84 20.16
CA THR A 144 -15.74 -6.16 19.53
C THR A 144 -14.62 -6.52 18.56
N GLU A 145 -13.80 -5.59 18.15
CA GLU A 145 -12.64 -5.81 17.27
C GLU A 145 -11.59 -6.71 17.89
N LYS A 146 -11.56 -6.75 19.20
CA LYS A 146 -10.70 -7.66 19.97
C LYS A 146 -11.40 -8.98 20.30
N GLY A 147 -12.54 -9.23 19.69
CA GLY A 147 -13.28 -10.48 19.89
C GLY A 147 -12.51 -11.71 19.45
N ASN A 148 -12.97 -12.87 19.93
CA ASN A 148 -12.36 -14.18 19.72
C ASN A 148 -12.29 -14.58 18.27
N GLY A 149 -11.98 -14.06 17.34
CA GLY A 149 -11.85 -14.38 15.93
C GLY A 149 -11.16 -13.28 15.13
N TRP A 150 -10.79 -12.20 15.84
CA TRP A 150 -10.12 -11.09 15.18
C TRP A 150 -8.82 -11.53 14.50
N GLU A 151 -7.96 -12.22 15.23
CA GLU A 151 -6.67 -12.70 14.72
C GLU A 151 -6.82 -13.87 13.75
N SER A 152 -7.86 -14.69 13.92
CA SER A 152 -8.10 -15.87 13.07
C SER A 152 -8.83 -15.56 11.75
N ASN A 153 -9.38 -14.35 11.59
CA ASN A 153 -10.11 -13.96 10.40
C ASN A 153 -9.24 -13.38 9.28
N VAL A 154 -8.05 -13.96 9.07
CA VAL A 154 -7.16 -13.59 7.97
C VAL A 154 -7.29 -14.59 6.84
N ALA A 155 -7.50 -14.08 5.63
CA ALA A 155 -7.59 -14.86 4.42
C ALA A 155 -6.58 -14.37 3.38
N SER A 156 -6.26 -15.20 2.40
CA SER A 156 -5.57 -14.75 1.19
C SER A 156 -6.59 -14.14 0.24
N GLY A 157 -6.29 -12.98 -0.32
CA GLY A 157 -7.24 -12.30 -1.20
C GLY A 157 -6.69 -11.00 -1.78
N ILE A 158 -7.48 -10.42 -2.66
CA ILE A 158 -7.28 -9.05 -3.12
C ILE A 158 -7.41 -8.15 -1.89
N VAL A 159 -6.37 -7.39 -1.58
CA VAL A 159 -6.42 -6.39 -0.51
C VAL A 159 -7.30 -5.24 -1.00
N PRO A 160 -8.50 -5.01 -0.43
CA PRO A 160 -9.49 -4.13 -1.06
C PRO A 160 -8.99 -2.70 -1.25
N ARG A 161 -8.22 -2.18 -0.29
CA ARG A 161 -7.67 -0.82 -0.33
C ARG A 161 -6.39 -0.70 -1.16
N SER A 162 -5.89 -1.79 -1.71
CA SER A 162 -4.78 -1.76 -2.67
C SER A 162 -5.23 -1.63 -4.12
N VAL A 163 -6.54 -1.68 -4.38
CA VAL A 163 -7.05 -1.50 -5.74
C VAL A 163 -6.86 -0.05 -6.15
N TRP A 164 -6.12 0.16 -7.20
CA TRP A 164 -5.83 1.46 -7.76
C TRP A 164 -6.29 1.57 -9.22
N THR A 165 -6.53 2.77 -9.66
CA THR A 165 -6.89 3.12 -11.03
C THR A 165 -5.97 4.23 -11.54
N LEU A 166 -6.09 4.60 -12.81
CA LEU A 166 -5.33 5.72 -13.35
C LEU A 166 -5.67 7.07 -12.71
N LYS A 167 -6.85 7.18 -12.05
CA LYS A 167 -7.34 8.39 -11.38
C LYS A 167 -7.37 8.30 -9.85
N HIS A 168 -7.14 7.12 -9.30
CA HIS A 168 -7.07 6.88 -7.86
C HIS A 168 -5.85 6.01 -7.57
N ARG A 169 -4.72 6.64 -7.32
CA ARG A 169 -3.44 5.98 -7.06
C ARG A 169 -2.48 6.91 -6.33
N PRO A 170 -1.40 6.39 -5.72
CA PRO A 170 -0.34 7.23 -5.18
C PRO A 170 0.42 7.96 -6.31
N LYS A 171 1.09 9.05 -5.96
CA LYS A 171 2.03 9.75 -6.85
C LYS A 171 3.27 8.91 -7.17
N CYS A 172 3.69 8.05 -6.24
CA CYS A 172 4.74 7.06 -6.46
C CYS A 172 4.19 5.79 -7.15
N THR A 173 4.99 4.72 -7.24
CA THR A 173 4.52 3.43 -7.75
C THR A 173 3.49 2.82 -6.79
N PRO A 174 2.35 2.30 -7.30
CA PRO A 174 1.26 1.77 -6.46
C PRO A 174 1.52 0.36 -5.91
N GLU A 175 2.56 -0.32 -6.38
CA GLU A 175 2.88 -1.69 -5.99
C GLU A 175 3.15 -1.78 -4.48
N GLY A 176 2.51 -2.76 -3.84
CA GLY A 176 2.64 -2.98 -2.41
C GLY A 176 2.11 -1.85 -1.54
N MET A 177 1.16 -1.04 -2.01
CA MET A 177 0.56 0.06 -1.25
C MET A 177 -0.94 -0.15 -1.04
N VAL A 178 -1.47 0.47 0.04
CA VAL A 178 -2.91 0.54 0.36
C VAL A 178 -3.32 1.98 0.63
N TYR A 179 -4.54 2.33 0.24
CA TYR A 179 -5.14 3.62 0.53
C TYR A 179 -5.63 3.68 1.98
N ALA A 180 -5.01 4.53 2.80
CA ALA A 180 -5.39 4.71 4.19
C ALA A 180 -6.58 5.66 4.37
N GLY A 181 -6.90 6.47 3.37
CA GLY A 181 -7.91 7.52 3.41
C GLY A 181 -7.28 8.92 3.43
N GLY A 182 -8.10 9.96 3.20
CA GLY A 182 -7.63 11.34 3.28
C GLY A 182 -6.54 11.72 2.27
N GLY A 183 -6.42 10.98 1.17
CA GLY A 183 -5.35 11.21 0.18
C GLY A 183 -4.03 10.50 0.49
N LEU A 184 -3.97 9.67 1.52
CA LEU A 184 -2.76 8.95 1.94
C LEU A 184 -2.75 7.51 1.43
N TRP A 185 -1.67 7.11 0.78
CA TRP A 185 -1.29 5.72 0.48
C TRP A 185 -0.14 5.30 1.39
N VAL A 186 -0.18 4.06 1.88
CA VAL A 186 0.81 3.52 2.82
C VAL A 186 1.33 2.19 2.30
N ASP A 187 2.62 1.93 2.50
CA ASP A 187 3.24 0.65 2.19
C ASP A 187 2.57 -0.49 2.98
N ILE A 188 2.23 -1.58 2.30
CA ILE A 188 1.70 -2.80 2.94
C ILE A 188 2.75 -3.42 3.85
N TYR A 189 3.99 -3.48 3.39
CA TYR A 189 5.12 -4.13 4.05
C TYR A 189 6.16 -3.12 4.54
N LEU A 190 6.96 -3.55 5.50
CA LEU A 190 8.13 -2.81 5.94
C LEU A 190 9.08 -2.56 4.77
N ALA A 191 9.75 -1.44 4.79
CA ALA A 191 10.68 -1.02 3.73
C ALA A 191 11.81 -2.03 3.52
N SER A 192 12.00 -2.42 2.28
CA SER A 192 13.13 -3.26 1.83
C SER A 192 13.84 -2.61 0.65
N SER A 193 15.08 -3.01 0.36
CA SER A 193 15.84 -2.47 -0.76
C SER A 193 15.16 -2.77 -2.10
N ASN A 194 15.06 -1.77 -2.97
CA ASN A 194 14.62 -1.94 -4.35
C ASN A 194 15.76 -2.34 -5.30
N GLY A 195 17.00 -2.44 -4.80
CA GLY A 195 18.20 -2.82 -5.57
C GLY A 195 18.85 -1.66 -6.34
N VAL A 196 18.26 -0.46 -6.35
CA VAL A 196 18.76 0.72 -7.08
C VAL A 196 18.88 1.97 -6.18
N GLY A 197 19.08 1.74 -4.89
CA GLY A 197 19.34 2.81 -3.93
C GLY A 197 18.11 3.48 -3.33
N GLY A 198 16.93 2.91 -3.49
CA GLY A 198 15.69 3.32 -2.85
C GLY A 198 15.01 2.16 -2.10
N VAL A 199 13.72 2.31 -1.83
CA VAL A 199 12.90 1.34 -1.08
C VAL A 199 11.73 0.80 -1.90
N LYS A 200 11.29 -0.39 -1.52
CA LYS A 200 10.05 -1.01 -1.98
C LYS A 200 9.30 -1.65 -0.82
N SER A 201 8.01 -1.81 -0.98
CA SER A 201 7.11 -2.58 -0.13
C SER A 201 6.88 -3.94 -0.78
N ALA A 202 7.44 -5.01 -0.21
CA ALA A 202 7.38 -6.33 -0.84
C ALA A 202 7.20 -7.46 0.19
N TYR A 203 6.38 -8.45 -0.17
CA TYR A 203 6.18 -9.67 0.61
C TYR A 203 7.44 -10.54 0.60
N GLY A 204 7.77 -11.14 1.75
CA GLY A 204 8.91 -12.06 1.88
C GLY A 204 10.28 -11.40 1.78
N ALA A 205 10.34 -10.06 1.74
CA ALA A 205 11.59 -9.31 1.70
C ALA A 205 12.17 -9.13 3.10
N THR A 206 13.49 -8.94 3.20
CA THR A 206 14.15 -8.57 4.45
C THR A 206 13.99 -7.07 4.67
N PRO A 207 13.38 -6.62 5.79
CA PRO A 207 13.29 -5.20 6.12
C PRO A 207 14.66 -4.56 6.24
N LEU A 208 14.84 -3.35 5.71
CA LEU A 208 16.01 -2.53 5.97
C LEU A 208 16.01 -2.05 7.43
N THR A 209 17.19 -2.01 8.04
CA THR A 209 17.36 -1.53 9.41
C THR A 209 18.76 -0.90 9.60
N GLY A 210 19.12 -0.55 10.81
CA GLY A 210 20.48 -0.17 11.14
C GLY A 210 21.52 -1.29 10.94
N THR A 211 21.12 -2.54 10.69
CA THR A 211 22.06 -3.60 10.27
C THR A 211 22.79 -3.23 8.97
N GLU A 212 22.10 -2.53 8.08
CA GLU A 212 22.67 -2.00 6.82
C GLU A 212 23.31 -0.60 7.00
N GLY A 213 23.44 -0.13 8.25
CA GLY A 213 24.05 1.15 8.58
C GLY A 213 23.08 2.35 8.53
N HIS A 214 21.76 2.13 8.38
CA HIS A 214 20.78 3.21 8.21
C HIS A 214 20.31 3.77 9.55
N ASN A 215 20.34 5.09 9.68
CA ASN A 215 19.65 5.88 10.70
C ASN A 215 18.36 6.53 10.12
N SER A 216 17.66 7.35 10.89
CA SER A 216 16.40 7.92 10.42
C SER A 216 16.53 8.86 9.21
N TYR A 217 17.65 9.58 9.09
CA TYR A 217 17.90 10.46 7.95
C TYR A 217 18.18 9.67 6.68
N ASP A 218 18.92 8.55 6.79
CA ASP A 218 19.11 7.63 5.66
C ASP A 218 17.78 7.05 5.17
N PHE A 219 16.86 6.73 6.08
CA PHE A 219 15.51 6.31 5.70
C PHE A 219 14.73 7.42 4.99
N ILE A 220 14.86 8.69 5.40
CA ILE A 220 14.25 9.81 4.68
C ILE A 220 14.80 9.87 3.24
N ASP A 221 16.10 9.81 3.05
CA ASP A 221 16.72 9.83 1.72
C ASP A 221 16.30 8.65 0.84
N LEU A 222 16.23 7.45 1.41
CA LEU A 222 15.76 6.24 0.72
C LEU A 222 14.29 6.38 0.29
N GLY A 223 13.46 6.96 1.16
CA GLY A 223 12.06 7.26 0.86
C GLY A 223 11.92 8.27 -0.28
N LEU A 224 12.63 9.39 -0.21
CA LEU A 224 12.61 10.43 -1.24
C LEU A 224 13.02 9.92 -2.61
N LYS A 225 14.03 9.04 -2.70
CA LYS A 225 14.45 8.37 -3.94
C LYS A 225 13.37 7.47 -4.55
N SER A 226 12.38 7.08 -3.74
CA SER A 226 11.24 6.26 -4.17
C SER A 226 9.94 7.07 -4.29
N GLY A 227 10.00 8.41 -4.15
CA GLY A 227 8.82 9.27 -4.16
C GLY A 227 7.92 9.11 -2.94
N LYS A 228 8.50 8.70 -1.79
CA LYS A 228 7.80 8.39 -0.54
C LYS A 228 8.36 9.21 0.62
N ARG A 229 7.63 9.25 1.73
CA ARG A 229 8.03 9.91 2.97
C ARG A 229 7.75 9.03 4.19
N LEU A 230 8.40 9.32 5.30
CA LEU A 230 8.01 8.73 6.58
C LEU A 230 6.56 9.12 6.92
N LEU A 231 5.92 8.28 7.70
CA LEU A 231 4.57 8.52 8.21
C LEU A 231 4.64 9.36 9.49
N SER A 232 3.66 10.23 9.70
CA SER A 232 3.40 10.76 11.03
C SER A 232 2.84 9.67 11.93
N TYR A 233 2.89 9.87 13.27
CA TYR A 233 2.34 8.89 14.21
C TYR A 233 0.84 8.68 13.99
N SER A 234 0.09 9.72 13.68
CA SER A 234 -1.34 9.60 13.39
C SER A 234 -1.63 8.82 12.11
N GLU A 235 -0.85 9.03 11.05
CA GLU A 235 -0.94 8.28 9.80
C GLU A 235 -0.55 6.81 10.01
N TRP A 236 0.51 6.58 10.77
CA TRP A 236 0.95 5.23 11.12
C TRP A 236 -0.12 4.48 11.93
N GLN A 237 -0.78 5.14 12.90
CA GLN A 237 -1.86 4.54 13.67
C GLN A 237 -3.06 4.16 12.79
N GLN A 238 -3.38 4.93 11.75
CA GLN A 238 -4.40 4.57 10.76
C GLN A 238 -3.99 3.30 10.01
N ALA A 239 -2.73 3.22 9.58
CA ALA A 239 -2.20 2.05 8.89
C ALA A 239 -2.19 0.80 9.79
N ALA A 240 -1.81 0.96 11.05
CA ALA A 240 -1.65 -0.13 12.02
C ALA A 240 -2.97 -0.54 12.70
N TYR A 241 -4.04 0.24 12.54
CA TYR A 241 -5.31 -0.02 13.21
C TYR A 241 -5.78 -1.46 12.99
N GLY A 242 -6.12 -2.15 14.07
CA GLY A 242 -6.58 -3.54 14.03
C GLY A 242 -5.47 -4.58 13.87
N SER A 243 -4.20 -4.20 13.85
CA SER A 243 -3.11 -5.17 13.98
C SER A 243 -3.13 -5.80 15.38
N PRO A 244 -3.00 -7.14 15.48
CA PRO A 244 -3.00 -7.80 16.78
C PRO A 244 -1.73 -7.47 17.57
N GLN A 245 -1.86 -7.48 18.89
CA GLN A 245 -0.75 -7.26 19.82
C GLN A 245 0.26 -8.41 19.78
N GLY A 246 1.52 -8.13 20.06
CA GLY A 246 2.55 -9.12 20.29
C GLY A 246 2.33 -9.92 21.59
N ALA A 247 3.06 -11.00 21.76
CA ALA A 247 3.01 -11.87 22.92
C ALA A 247 4.41 -12.29 23.34
N ASP A 248 4.62 -12.53 24.65
CA ASP A 248 5.95 -12.86 25.18
C ASP A 248 6.46 -14.23 24.70
N GLY A 249 5.57 -15.20 24.60
CA GLY A 249 5.94 -16.61 24.40
C GLY A 249 5.83 -17.14 22.97
N ASN A 250 5.26 -16.38 22.03
CA ASN A 250 5.01 -16.88 20.69
C ASN A 250 4.94 -15.78 19.63
N ASN A 251 4.96 -16.19 18.36
CA ASN A 251 4.87 -15.32 17.19
C ASN A 251 3.56 -15.56 16.38
N THR A 252 2.49 -15.96 17.02
CA THR A 252 1.23 -16.30 16.35
C THR A 252 0.60 -15.06 15.68
N ASN A 253 0.62 -13.91 16.36
CA ASN A 253 -0.09 -12.69 15.97
C ASN A 253 0.84 -11.60 15.43
N ALA A 254 2.08 -11.58 15.89
CA ALA A 254 3.14 -10.67 15.47
C ALA A 254 4.49 -11.34 15.66
N TRP A 255 5.50 -10.93 14.91
CA TRP A 255 6.89 -11.37 15.16
C TRP A 255 7.47 -10.53 16.31
N ALA A 256 7.11 -10.89 17.54
CA ALA A 256 7.39 -10.09 18.73
C ALA A 256 7.77 -10.91 19.99
N ALA A 257 7.84 -12.24 19.91
CA ALA A 257 8.16 -13.06 21.06
C ALA A 257 9.48 -12.63 21.73
N THR A 258 9.51 -12.51 23.03
CA THR A 258 10.68 -12.07 23.82
C THR A 258 11.94 -12.93 23.59
N THR A 259 11.78 -14.13 23.07
CA THR A 259 12.86 -15.06 22.69
C THR A 259 13.44 -14.83 21.29
N ASN A 260 12.81 -13.98 20.48
CA ASN A 260 13.36 -13.67 19.16
C ASN A 260 14.68 -12.90 19.29
N THR A 261 15.60 -13.20 18.39
CA THR A 261 16.96 -12.60 18.40
C THR A 261 17.23 -11.72 17.17
N ALA A 262 16.31 -11.72 16.20
CA ALA A 262 16.47 -10.96 14.96
C ALA A 262 15.12 -10.67 14.29
N ARG A 263 15.15 -9.70 13.35
CA ARG A 263 14.06 -9.45 12.41
C ARG A 263 13.81 -10.68 11.53
N THR A 264 12.61 -10.75 10.98
CA THR A 264 12.25 -11.77 9.98
C THR A 264 11.84 -11.11 8.66
N THR A 265 11.62 -11.91 7.63
CA THR A 265 11.07 -11.42 6.36
C THR A 265 9.63 -10.95 6.52
N THR A 266 9.24 -9.95 5.75
CA THR A 266 7.91 -9.34 5.77
C THR A 266 6.82 -10.36 5.46
N GLY A 267 5.71 -10.32 6.21
CA GLY A 267 4.59 -11.24 6.03
C GLY A 267 4.82 -12.66 6.51
N LYS A 268 5.88 -12.90 7.29
CA LYS A 268 6.16 -14.22 7.91
C LYS A 268 5.01 -14.66 8.81
N VAL A 269 4.46 -13.75 9.59
CA VAL A 269 3.34 -14.02 10.49
C VAL A 269 2.02 -13.73 9.77
N VAL A 270 1.23 -14.77 9.54
CA VAL A 270 -0.03 -14.67 8.77
C VAL A 270 -1.03 -13.72 9.41
N ASN A 271 -1.11 -13.71 10.75
CA ASN A 271 -2.05 -12.88 11.50
C ASN A 271 -1.60 -11.43 11.68
N ALA A 272 -0.37 -11.08 11.36
CA ALA A 272 0.19 -9.73 11.55
C ALA A 272 -0.34 -8.73 10.50
N VAL A 273 -1.66 -8.61 10.38
CA VAL A 273 -2.33 -7.80 9.34
C VAL A 273 -3.27 -6.80 10.00
N SER A 274 -3.19 -5.54 9.58
CA SER A 274 -4.10 -4.47 10.01
C SER A 274 -5.46 -4.52 9.31
N ALA A 275 -6.40 -3.71 9.75
CA ALA A 275 -7.74 -3.60 9.16
C ALA A 275 -7.73 -3.18 7.69
N ILE A 276 -6.73 -2.41 7.26
CA ILE A 276 -6.60 -1.95 5.87
C ILE A 276 -5.67 -2.82 5.03
N GLY A 277 -5.00 -3.82 5.63
CA GLY A 277 -4.13 -4.74 4.93
C GLY A 277 -2.63 -4.46 5.09
N CYS A 278 -2.21 -3.50 5.92
CA CYS A 278 -0.79 -3.35 6.26
C CYS A 278 -0.31 -4.53 7.09
N VAL A 279 0.88 -5.01 6.81
CA VAL A 279 1.46 -6.21 7.40
C VAL A 279 2.65 -5.84 8.29
N ASP A 280 2.85 -6.55 9.39
CA ASP A 280 3.95 -6.35 10.35
C ASP A 280 4.03 -4.92 10.94
N CYS A 281 2.89 -4.24 11.12
CA CYS A 281 2.85 -2.98 11.88
C CYS A 281 3.15 -3.18 13.36
N VAL A 282 3.08 -4.40 13.86
CA VAL A 282 3.38 -4.77 15.24
C VAL A 282 4.49 -5.80 15.26
N GLY A 283 5.54 -5.52 15.99
CA GLY A 283 6.71 -6.40 16.06
C GLY A 283 7.61 -6.29 14.82
N ASN A 284 8.43 -7.27 14.61
CA ASN A 284 9.48 -7.36 13.59
C ASN A 284 10.53 -6.25 13.77
N VAL A 285 10.26 -5.01 13.35
CA VAL A 285 11.14 -3.86 13.62
C VAL A 285 10.31 -2.66 14.06
N TRP A 286 10.90 -1.81 14.88
CA TRP A 286 10.37 -0.48 15.14
C TRP A 286 10.39 0.35 13.86
N GLU A 287 9.36 1.14 13.62
CA GLU A 287 9.21 1.95 12.43
C GLU A 287 9.47 3.43 12.73
N TRP A 288 10.50 4.03 12.11
CA TRP A 288 10.77 5.45 12.19
C TRP A 288 9.58 6.28 11.69
N LEU A 289 9.21 7.31 12.47
CA LEU A 289 8.18 8.27 12.14
C LEU A 289 8.79 9.62 11.73
N ASP A 290 7.97 10.51 11.18
CA ASP A 290 8.44 11.83 10.75
C ASP A 290 8.61 12.81 11.92
N GLU A 291 7.90 12.59 13.02
CA GLU A 291 7.93 13.50 14.16
C GLU A 291 9.27 13.49 14.89
N LEU A 292 9.80 14.68 15.07
CA LEU A 292 10.86 15.00 16.01
C LEU A 292 10.25 15.46 17.32
N SER A 293 10.84 15.06 18.41
CA SER A 293 10.47 15.46 19.75
C SER A 293 11.71 15.77 20.58
N TYR A 294 11.51 16.20 21.78
CA TYR A 294 12.58 16.55 22.68
C TYR A 294 12.48 15.68 23.92
N ARG A 295 13.58 14.99 24.28
CA ARG A 295 13.61 14.17 25.48
C ARG A 295 13.96 15.00 26.70
N TYR A 296 13.06 15.00 27.67
CA TYR A 296 13.22 15.61 28.98
C TYR A 296 14.16 14.78 29.86
N ASP A 297 15.12 15.42 30.53
CA ASP A 297 16.10 14.74 31.39
C ASP A 297 15.78 14.79 32.88
N GLY A 298 14.59 15.29 33.26
CA GLY A 298 14.17 15.46 34.65
C GLY A 298 14.58 16.81 35.25
N THR A 299 15.28 17.67 34.50
CA THR A 299 15.72 18.98 34.97
C THR A 299 14.69 20.05 34.60
N GLN A 300 14.01 20.61 35.59
CA GLN A 300 13.02 21.68 35.36
C GLN A 300 13.71 23.02 35.12
N SER A 301 14.31 23.18 33.97
CA SER A 301 15.02 24.43 33.61
C SER A 301 14.78 24.76 32.15
N TRP A 302 13.87 25.68 31.89
CA TRP A 302 13.59 26.17 30.56
C TRP A 302 14.69 27.13 30.09
N SER A 303 15.28 26.83 28.93
CA SER A 303 16.30 27.68 28.31
C SER A 303 16.39 27.40 26.80
N TRP A 304 17.00 28.35 26.10
CA TRP A 304 17.38 28.16 24.70
C TRP A 304 18.57 27.21 24.59
N LYS A 305 18.44 26.19 23.73
CA LYS A 305 19.47 25.15 23.55
C LYS A 305 19.67 24.85 22.06
N ASP A 306 20.92 24.77 21.64
CA ASP A 306 21.32 24.28 20.33
C ASP A 306 21.41 22.75 20.38
N VAL A 307 20.24 22.11 20.21
CA VAL A 307 20.08 20.66 20.38
C VAL A 307 20.80 19.82 19.33
N LEU A 308 21.19 20.43 18.21
CA LEU A 308 21.94 19.76 17.13
C LEU A 308 23.42 20.18 17.14
N GLY A 309 23.80 21.19 17.92
CA GLY A 309 25.17 21.70 17.95
C GLY A 309 25.63 22.29 16.62
N THR A 310 24.68 22.80 15.80
CA THR A 310 24.97 23.27 14.44
C THR A 310 25.06 24.78 14.30
N GLY A 311 24.67 25.52 15.35
CA GLY A 311 24.56 27.00 15.31
C GLY A 311 23.45 27.54 14.40
N ASN A 312 22.53 26.69 13.94
CA ASN A 312 21.45 27.04 13.00
C ASN A 312 20.10 27.25 13.70
N GLY A 313 20.10 27.84 14.87
CA GLY A 313 18.91 28.08 15.69
C GLY A 313 18.90 27.19 16.94
N GLN A 314 17.98 27.54 17.84
CA GLN A 314 17.87 26.91 19.15
C GLN A 314 16.41 26.57 19.46
N ALA A 315 16.19 25.53 20.23
CA ALA A 315 14.90 25.20 20.81
C ALA A 315 14.80 25.79 22.21
N TYR A 316 13.69 26.42 22.52
CA TYR A 316 13.35 26.78 23.90
C TYR A 316 12.70 25.59 24.57
N THR A 317 13.43 24.92 25.44
CA THR A 317 13.02 23.64 25.97
C THR A 317 13.54 23.41 27.38
N GLU A 318 12.95 22.44 28.03
CA GLU A 318 13.30 21.99 29.37
C GLU A 318 14.28 20.79 29.28
N GLY A 319 15.20 20.66 30.25
CA GLY A 319 16.18 19.59 30.25
C GLY A 319 17.32 19.74 29.24
N THR A 320 18.20 18.77 29.17
CA THR A 320 19.41 18.78 28.32
C THR A 320 19.57 17.54 27.45
N TYR A 321 18.61 16.62 27.47
CA TYR A 321 18.79 15.29 26.91
C TYR A 321 18.93 15.25 25.38
N GLY A 322 18.27 16.16 24.66
CA GLY A 322 18.44 16.32 23.22
C GLY A 322 17.28 15.87 22.36
N LEU A 323 17.50 15.96 21.06
CA LEU A 323 16.53 15.65 20.02
C LEU A 323 16.31 14.16 19.90
N VAL A 324 15.05 13.76 19.79
CA VAL A 324 14.64 12.38 19.51
C VAL A 324 13.71 12.33 18.31
N ARG A 325 13.64 11.18 17.65
CA ARG A 325 12.65 10.86 16.62
C ARG A 325 11.80 9.71 17.10
N LEU A 326 10.48 9.80 16.87
CA LEU A 326 9.54 8.78 17.32
C LEU A 326 9.71 7.49 16.51
N LEU A 327 9.48 6.37 17.20
CA LEU A 327 9.42 5.03 16.62
C LEU A 327 8.12 4.36 17.05
N ALA A 328 7.48 3.61 16.15
CA ALA A 328 6.21 2.95 16.43
C ALA A 328 6.27 1.42 16.26
N GLY A 329 5.29 0.70 16.82
CA GLY A 329 4.99 -0.71 16.56
C GLY A 329 5.63 -1.72 17.49
N GLY A 330 6.86 -1.51 17.92
CA GLY A 330 7.65 -2.48 18.69
C GLY A 330 8.58 -3.31 17.81
N GLY A 331 9.66 -3.80 18.40
CA GLY A 331 10.63 -4.68 17.74
C GLY A 331 10.30 -6.16 17.86
N TRP A 332 11.13 -7.01 17.28
CA TRP A 332 10.97 -8.48 17.24
C TRP A 332 10.90 -9.19 18.59
N ASN A 333 11.41 -8.58 19.63
CA ASN A 333 11.43 -9.12 21.01
C ASN A 333 10.60 -8.29 21.99
N GLY A 334 9.70 -7.43 21.48
CA GLY A 334 8.91 -6.52 22.30
C GLY A 334 7.84 -7.19 23.16
N GLY A 335 7.51 -8.45 22.92
CA GLY A 335 6.48 -9.17 23.63
C GLY A 335 5.14 -8.43 23.60
N VAL A 336 4.46 -8.39 24.72
CA VAL A 336 3.19 -7.67 24.90
C VAL A 336 3.31 -6.14 24.81
N LEU A 337 4.53 -5.60 24.83
CA LEU A 337 4.76 -4.17 24.64
C LEU A 337 4.68 -3.75 23.17
N ALA A 338 4.84 -4.70 22.22
CA ALA A 338 4.62 -4.43 20.79
C ALA A 338 3.13 -4.36 20.50
N GLY A 339 2.68 -3.26 19.86
CA GLY A 339 1.26 -3.03 19.59
C GLY A 339 1.02 -1.85 18.65
N CYS A 340 -0.20 -1.77 18.10
CA CYS A 340 -0.59 -0.70 17.17
C CYS A 340 -0.69 0.71 17.81
N ARG A 341 -0.40 0.84 19.09
CA ARG A 341 -0.26 2.11 19.81
C ARG A 341 1.11 2.27 20.47
N ALA A 342 1.99 1.28 20.30
CA ALA A 342 3.33 1.35 20.86
C ALA A 342 4.11 2.47 20.18
N VAL A 343 4.71 3.35 20.99
CA VAL A 343 5.57 4.44 20.52
C VAL A 343 6.76 4.57 21.47
N SER A 344 7.96 4.73 20.91
CA SER A 344 9.18 5.06 21.63
C SER A 344 9.53 6.52 21.35
N CYS A 345 9.80 7.27 22.42
CA CYS A 345 10.09 8.71 22.39
C CYS A 345 11.48 9.01 22.97
N ASP A 346 12.44 8.07 22.85
CA ASP A 346 13.74 8.21 23.51
C ASP A 346 14.96 7.96 22.63
N ASN A 347 14.77 7.81 21.31
CA ASN A 347 15.84 7.46 20.41
C ASN A 347 16.31 8.63 19.54
N PHE A 348 17.63 8.84 19.52
CA PHE A 348 18.23 9.89 18.68
C PHE A 348 18.04 9.58 17.20
N PRO A 349 17.78 10.62 16.37
CA PRO A 349 17.56 10.45 14.92
C PRO A 349 18.73 9.79 14.18
N TRP A 350 19.95 9.95 14.67
CA TRP A 350 21.18 9.33 14.13
C TRP A 350 21.49 7.94 14.72
N GLY A 351 20.60 7.39 15.56
CA GLY A 351 20.74 6.04 16.11
C GLY A 351 20.69 4.97 15.03
N VAL A 352 21.68 4.06 15.05
CA VAL A 352 21.79 2.94 14.10
C VAL A 352 21.63 1.64 14.88
N TYR A 353 20.43 1.05 14.81
CA TYR A 353 20.10 -0.17 15.55
C TYR A 353 19.45 -1.21 14.64
N ALA A 354 19.80 -2.47 14.85
CA ALA A 354 19.32 -3.58 14.03
C ALA A 354 17.80 -3.76 14.04
N TYR A 355 17.12 -3.22 15.04
CA TYR A 355 15.66 -3.31 15.22
C TYR A 355 14.90 -2.03 14.84
N PHE A 356 15.54 -1.04 14.23
CA PHE A 356 14.92 0.17 13.69
C PHE A 356 14.85 0.09 12.17
N GLY A 357 13.65 0.15 11.63
CA GLY A 357 13.33 0.18 10.22
C GLY A 357 12.35 1.30 9.89
N ALA A 358 11.61 1.17 8.81
CA ALA A 358 10.60 2.15 8.42
C ALA A 358 9.48 1.52 7.57
N ARG A 359 8.37 2.23 7.52
CA ARG A 359 7.27 2.11 6.55
C ARG A 359 7.01 3.47 5.97
N PHE A 360 6.69 3.54 4.70
CA PHE A 360 6.53 4.81 4.01
C PHE A 360 5.09 5.06 3.57
N GLY A 361 4.79 6.33 3.37
CA GLY A 361 3.58 6.81 2.75
C GLY A 361 3.85 7.66 1.52
N CYS A 362 2.80 7.88 0.74
CA CYS A 362 2.79 8.71 -0.44
C CYS A 362 1.41 9.36 -0.60
N ASP A 363 1.37 10.60 -1.07
CA ASP A 363 0.10 11.28 -1.35
C ASP A 363 -0.56 10.70 -2.60
N SER A 364 -1.90 10.80 -2.68
CA SER A 364 -2.67 10.53 -3.90
C SER A 364 -2.31 11.51 -5.01
N LEU A 365 -2.51 11.03 -6.26
CA LEU A 365 -2.56 11.91 -7.43
C LEU A 365 -3.71 12.90 -7.30
#